data_a361c0d6252b9b8b606ea726c800b38c
#
_entry.id   a361c0d6252b9b8b606ea726c800b38c
#
_cell.length_a   1.000
_cell.length_b   1.000
_cell.length_c   1.000
_cell.angle_alpha   90.00
_cell.angle_beta   90.00
_cell.angle_gamma   90.00
#
_symmetry.space_group_name_H-M   'P 1'
#
loop_
_entity.id
_entity.type
_entity.pdbx_description
1 polymer ?
#
loop_
_entity_poly.entity_id
_entity_poly.type
_entity_poly.pdbx_seq_one_letter_code
_entity_poly.pdbx_strand_id
1 'polypeptide(L)'
;MDLIDYYLQTEPGHLPALRACLRNPQGQATAECVSNLFNFQLDFAAGTLVVEDDTGVFASKVSARTQTFALDAVAARLKAAAAAQAAPRG
;
A
#
# COMPACT_ATOMS: atom_id res chain seq x y z
N MET A 1 13.98 -0.06 -5.18
CA MET A 1 12.69 0.35 -4.61
C MET A 1 11.60 -0.62 -5.07
N ASP A 2 10.69 -0.96 -4.19
CA ASP A 2 9.52 -1.77 -4.55
C ASP A 2 8.29 -0.89 -4.83
N LEU A 3 7.16 -1.51 -5.18
CA LEU A 3 5.95 -0.78 -5.52
C LEU A 3 5.37 -0.01 -4.32
N ILE A 4 5.56 -0.49 -3.10
CA ILE A 4 5.13 0.24 -1.91
C ILE A 4 5.94 1.54 -1.76
N ASP A 5 7.24 1.51 -2.01
CA ASP A 5 8.07 2.72 -1.99
C ASP A 5 7.59 3.75 -3.02
N TYR A 6 7.29 3.31 -4.25
CA TYR A 6 6.78 4.19 -5.29
C TYR A 6 5.41 4.77 -4.92
N TYR A 7 4.54 3.95 -4.34
CA TYR A 7 3.25 4.41 -3.86
C TYR A 7 3.40 5.52 -2.81
N LEU A 8 4.26 5.31 -1.82
CA LEU A 8 4.48 6.29 -0.76
C LEU A 8 5.06 7.60 -1.28
N GLN A 9 5.85 7.55 -2.34
CA GLN A 9 6.43 8.75 -2.96
C GLN A 9 5.43 9.49 -3.85
N THR A 10 4.60 8.76 -4.58
CA THR A 10 3.75 9.36 -5.62
C THR A 10 2.35 9.70 -5.14
N GLU A 11 1.83 9.00 -4.14
CA GLU A 11 0.46 9.16 -3.67
C GLU A 11 0.37 9.28 -2.14
N PRO A 12 1.13 10.17 -1.51
CA PRO A 12 1.09 10.31 -0.05
C PRO A 12 -0.30 10.70 0.48
N GLY A 13 -1.09 11.41 -0.33
CA GLY A 13 -2.45 11.79 0.05
C GLY A 13 -3.43 10.63 0.11
N HIS A 14 -3.12 9.50 -0.51
CA HIS A 14 -3.96 8.29 -0.48
C HIS A 14 -3.69 7.43 0.76
N LEU A 15 -2.60 7.67 1.47
CA LEU A 15 -2.16 6.84 2.60
C LEU A 15 -3.26 6.60 3.65
N PRO A 16 -4.04 7.62 4.08
CA PRO A 16 -5.12 7.39 5.05
C PRO A 16 -6.15 6.38 4.57
N ALA A 17 -6.48 6.37 3.27
CA ALA A 17 -7.45 5.43 2.70
C ALA A 17 -6.93 4.00 2.76
N LEU A 18 -5.67 3.76 2.38
CA LEU A 18 -5.08 2.42 2.46
C LEU A 18 -4.97 1.95 3.90
N ARG A 19 -4.58 2.81 4.83
CA ARG A 19 -4.51 2.46 6.24
C ARG A 19 -5.89 2.10 6.81
N ALA A 20 -6.94 2.79 6.37
CA ALA A 20 -8.30 2.46 6.76
C ALA A 20 -8.70 1.06 6.27
N CYS A 21 -8.35 0.69 5.03
CA CYS A 21 -8.57 -0.66 4.51
C CYS A 21 -7.87 -1.71 5.34
N LEU A 22 -6.62 -1.44 5.76
CA LEU A 22 -5.84 -2.37 6.57
C LEU A 22 -6.42 -2.64 7.94
N ARG A 23 -7.20 -1.72 8.49
CA ARG A 23 -7.87 -1.91 9.78
C ARG A 23 -8.99 -2.93 9.72
N ASN A 24 -9.47 -3.24 8.50
CA ASN A 24 -10.54 -4.21 8.28
C ASN A 24 -11.74 -3.98 9.21
N PRO A 25 -12.37 -2.78 9.20
CA PRO A 25 -13.40 -2.43 10.20
C PRO A 25 -14.64 -3.32 10.13
N GLN A 26 -14.88 -3.96 8.98
CA GLN A 26 -16.03 -4.84 8.78
C GLN A 26 -15.71 -6.31 8.98
N GLY A 27 -14.47 -6.66 9.31
CA GLY A 27 -14.06 -8.04 9.53
C GLY A 27 -14.15 -8.91 8.29
N GLN A 28 -13.88 -8.37 7.10
CA GLN A 28 -13.95 -9.09 5.84
C GLN A 28 -12.74 -10.02 5.69
N ALA A 29 -12.90 -11.11 4.94
CA ALA A 29 -11.79 -12.02 4.62
C ALA A 29 -10.82 -11.36 3.64
N THR A 30 -11.34 -10.57 2.69
CA THR A 30 -10.56 -9.86 1.68
C THR A 30 -11.10 -8.46 1.49
N ALA A 31 -10.25 -7.56 0.97
CA ALA A 31 -10.66 -6.21 0.60
C ALA A 31 -9.84 -5.74 -0.59
N GLU A 32 -10.36 -4.77 -1.31
CA GLU A 32 -9.66 -4.11 -2.39
C GLU A 32 -9.57 -2.61 -2.10
N CYS A 33 -8.42 -2.02 -2.37
CA CYS A 33 -8.21 -0.59 -2.27
C CYS A 33 -7.52 -0.13 -3.55
N VAL A 34 -8.04 0.92 -4.18
CA VAL A 34 -7.53 1.42 -5.46
C VAL A 34 -7.10 2.86 -5.29
N SER A 35 -5.91 3.18 -5.77
CA SER A 35 -5.42 4.55 -5.90
C SER A 35 -5.39 4.96 -7.38
N ASN A 36 -4.84 6.12 -7.70
CA ASN A 36 -4.74 6.55 -9.10
C ASN A 36 -3.81 5.66 -9.92
N LEU A 37 -2.74 5.15 -9.33
CA LEU A 37 -1.70 4.39 -10.03
C LEU A 37 -1.63 2.93 -9.62
N PHE A 38 -2.20 2.55 -8.47
CA PHE A 38 -2.02 1.22 -7.88
C PHE A 38 -3.34 0.59 -7.50
N ASN A 39 -3.37 -0.74 -7.57
CA ASN A 39 -4.45 -1.56 -7.05
C ASN A 39 -3.88 -2.42 -5.91
N PHE A 40 -4.55 -2.40 -4.75
CA PHE A 40 -4.15 -3.19 -3.59
C PHE A 40 -5.23 -4.23 -3.31
N GLN A 41 -4.83 -5.50 -3.24
CA GLN A 41 -5.70 -6.60 -2.85
C GLN A 41 -5.21 -7.15 -1.52
N LEU A 42 -6.07 -7.09 -0.51
CA LEU A 42 -5.76 -7.49 0.85
C LEU A 42 -6.45 -8.83 1.13
N ASP A 43 -5.68 -9.80 1.60
CA ASP A 43 -6.20 -11.08 2.07
C ASP A 43 -5.88 -11.19 3.56
N PHE A 44 -6.89 -10.93 4.39
CA PHE A 44 -6.71 -10.90 5.84
C PHE A 44 -6.56 -12.31 6.41
N ALA A 45 -7.18 -13.32 5.78
CA ALA A 45 -7.06 -14.70 6.22
C ALA A 45 -5.64 -15.24 5.98
N ALA A 46 -5.07 -14.93 4.81
CA ALA A 46 -3.71 -15.34 4.46
C ALA A 46 -2.63 -14.41 5.03
N GLY A 47 -3.01 -13.20 5.44
CA GLY A 47 -2.07 -12.20 5.93
C GLY A 47 -1.20 -11.60 4.84
N THR A 48 -1.73 -11.44 3.61
CA THR A 48 -0.98 -10.93 2.47
C THR A 48 -1.64 -9.72 1.84
N LEU A 49 -0.80 -8.90 1.19
CA LEU A 49 -1.24 -7.79 0.35
C LEU A 49 -0.55 -7.91 -0.99
N VAL A 50 -1.34 -7.83 -2.06
CA VAL A 50 -0.82 -7.79 -3.43
C VAL A 50 -1.00 -6.38 -3.95
N VAL A 51 0.09 -5.76 -4.40
CA VAL A 51 0.05 -4.45 -5.05
C VAL A 51 0.37 -4.60 -6.53
N GLU A 52 -0.45 -3.98 -7.36
CA GLU A 52 -0.28 -3.96 -8.81
C GLU A 52 -0.08 -2.52 -9.29
N ASP A 53 0.90 -2.34 -10.17
CA ASP A 53 1.06 -1.09 -10.94
C ASP A 53 0.03 -1.09 -12.07
N ASP A 54 -1.15 -0.57 -11.77
CA ASP A 54 -2.33 -0.66 -12.64
C ASP A 54 -2.13 0.05 -13.99
N THR A 55 -1.35 1.13 -13.99
CA THR A 55 -1.11 1.93 -15.20
C THR A 55 0.15 1.53 -15.95
N GLY A 56 1.02 0.72 -15.35
CA GLY A 56 2.31 0.34 -15.94
C GLY A 56 3.36 1.44 -15.90
N VAL A 57 3.15 2.51 -15.16
CA VAL A 57 4.07 3.65 -15.08
C VAL A 57 5.45 3.25 -14.59
N PHE A 58 5.52 2.27 -13.68
CA PHE A 58 6.77 1.82 -13.08
C PHE A 58 7.33 0.54 -13.72
N ALA A 59 6.75 0.08 -14.81
CA ALA A 59 7.12 -1.21 -15.43
C ALA A 59 8.61 -1.26 -15.82
N SER A 60 9.21 -0.13 -16.19
CA SER A 60 10.63 -0.05 -16.53
C SER A 60 11.55 0.05 -15.31
N LYS A 61 11.00 0.28 -14.11
CA LYS A 61 11.77 0.53 -12.89
C LYS A 61 11.74 -0.62 -11.90
N VAL A 62 10.78 -1.53 -12.07
CA VAL A 62 10.60 -2.70 -11.21
C VAL A 62 10.56 -3.95 -12.07
N SER A 63 10.99 -5.09 -11.50
CA SER A 63 11.04 -6.36 -12.22
C SER A 63 9.67 -6.98 -12.46
N ALA A 64 8.64 -6.54 -11.74
CA ALA A 64 7.29 -7.07 -11.86
C ALA A 64 6.26 -5.97 -11.57
N ARG A 65 5.16 -5.99 -12.35
CA ARG A 65 4.03 -5.09 -12.13
C ARG A 65 3.18 -5.46 -10.92
N THR A 66 3.35 -6.68 -10.40
CA THR A 66 2.59 -7.19 -9.26
C THR A 66 3.58 -7.72 -8.23
N GLN A 67 3.44 -7.26 -7.00
CA GLN A 67 4.30 -7.67 -5.89
C GLN A 67 3.44 -8.04 -4.69
N THR A 68 3.88 -9.07 -3.95
CA THR A 68 3.17 -9.58 -2.77
C THR A 68 3.99 -9.32 -1.52
N PHE A 69 3.31 -8.84 -0.48
CA PHE A 69 3.92 -8.51 0.81
C PHE A 69 3.10 -9.12 1.94
N ALA A 70 3.74 -9.34 3.09
CA ALA A 70 3.02 -9.65 4.32
C ALA A 70 2.25 -8.41 4.79
N LEU A 71 0.99 -8.57 5.20
CA LEU A 71 0.16 -7.45 5.67
C LEU A 71 0.81 -6.72 6.84
N ASP A 72 1.39 -7.45 7.80
CA ASP A 72 2.04 -6.85 8.96
C ASP A 72 3.22 -5.98 8.57
N ALA A 73 4.01 -6.41 7.58
CA ALA A 73 5.15 -5.65 7.09
C ALA A 73 4.69 -4.35 6.41
N VAL A 74 3.62 -4.42 5.60
CA VAL A 74 3.05 -3.24 4.97
C VAL A 74 2.47 -2.29 6.02
N ALA A 75 1.73 -2.81 6.97
CA ALA A 75 1.15 -2.00 8.05
C ALA A 75 2.23 -1.21 8.81
N ALA A 76 3.35 -1.85 9.12
CA ALA A 76 4.47 -1.18 9.80
C ALA A 76 5.08 -0.08 8.93
N ARG A 77 5.26 -0.32 7.63
CA ARG A 77 5.79 0.67 6.69
C ARG A 77 4.85 1.87 6.54
N LEU A 78 3.54 1.63 6.47
CA LEU A 78 2.56 2.69 6.34
C LEU A 78 2.45 3.51 7.63
N LYS A 79 2.56 2.86 8.78
CA LYS A 79 2.59 3.56 10.07
C LYS A 79 3.80 4.48 10.17
N ALA A 80 4.97 4.01 9.77
CA ALA A 80 6.20 4.81 9.77
C ALA A 80 6.08 5.99 8.81
N ALA A 81 5.53 5.77 7.60
CA ALA A 81 5.32 6.82 6.62
C ALA A 81 4.34 7.88 7.13
N ALA A 82 3.25 7.46 7.77
CA ALA A 82 2.28 8.39 8.35
C ALA A 82 2.89 9.24 9.47
N ALA A 83 3.72 8.64 10.31
CA ALA A 83 4.43 9.35 11.36
C ALA A 83 5.40 10.38 10.77
N ALA A 84 6.10 10.03 9.69
CA ALA A 84 7.01 10.95 9.01
C ALA A 84 6.25 12.13 8.37
N GLN A 85 5.08 11.90 7.80
CA GLN A 85 4.23 12.95 7.23
C GLN A 85 3.67 13.88 8.30
N ALA A 86 3.38 13.36 9.48
CA ALA A 86 2.82 14.13 10.60
C ALA A 86 3.91 14.80 11.44
N ALA A 87 5.19 14.47 11.25
CA ALA A 87 6.28 15.03 12.03
C ALA A 87 6.38 16.53 11.82
N PRO A 88 6.53 17.30 12.89
CA PRO A 88 6.72 18.75 12.75
C PRO A 88 8.03 19.02 12.01
N ARG A 89 7.97 19.97 11.08
CA ARG A 89 9.16 20.45 10.38
C ARG A 89 9.71 21.61 11.21
N GLY A 90 10.72 21.25 11.95
CA GLY A 90 11.37 22.20 12.83
C GLY A 90 12.40 23.03 12.14
#